data_7268e0dd8d0e5e15f44d11e000487e34
#
_entry.id   7268e0dd8d0e5e15f44d11e000487e34
#
_cell.length_a   1.000
_cell.length_b   1.000
_cell.length_c   1.000
_cell.angle_alpha   90.00
_cell.angle_beta   90.00
_cell.angle_gamma   90.00
#
_symmetry.space_group_name_H-M   'P 1'
#
loop_
_entity.id
_entity.type
_entity.pdbx_description
1 polymer ?
#
loop_
_entity_poly.entity_id
_entity_poly.type
_entity_poly.pdbx_seq_one_letter_code
_entity_poly.pdbx_strand_id
1 'polypeptide(L)'
;RILKEFPDASLVVPAISLKGQLPFHWRTAKELWMVLLMAAGDHKKSQMGRNDILSWVRACQNPDGGFGFLPGTTSYMENVHTCLRVLALLKAGPSDPSGAERFILSAWTRSGGFARKSGGAPFLDATWHAVGSLSILENGQ
;
A
#
# COMPACT_ATOMS: atom_id res chain seq x y z
N ARG A 1 -14.04 8.28 -10.74
CA ARG A 1 -15.44 8.64 -10.46
C ARG A 1 -16.18 7.57 -9.65
N ILE A 2 -16.08 6.30 -10.01
CA ILE A 2 -16.60 5.17 -9.23
C ILE A 2 -15.94 5.11 -7.84
N LEU A 3 -14.65 5.43 -7.76
CA LEU A 3 -13.87 5.41 -6.52
C LEU A 3 -14.32 6.47 -5.50
N LYS A 4 -15.00 7.54 -5.93
CA LYS A 4 -15.53 8.58 -5.05
C LYS A 4 -16.80 8.15 -4.30
N GLU A 5 -17.44 7.08 -4.72
CA GLU A 5 -18.63 6.54 -4.09
C GLU A 5 -18.34 5.49 -3.01
N PHE A 6 -17.06 5.13 -2.83
CA PHE A 6 -16.63 4.26 -1.75
C PHE A 6 -16.07 5.09 -0.59
N PRO A 7 -16.82 5.26 0.51
CA PRO A 7 -16.41 6.12 1.64
C PRO A 7 -15.06 5.74 2.23
N ASP A 8 -14.72 4.47 2.19
CA ASP A 8 -13.46 3.95 2.75
C ASP A 8 -12.24 4.25 1.88
N ALA A 9 -12.44 4.57 0.58
CA ALA A 9 -11.34 5.00 -0.28
C ALA A 9 -10.86 6.41 0.09
N SER A 10 -11.69 7.17 0.79
CA SER A 10 -11.42 8.52 1.28
C SER A 10 -11.13 8.55 2.78
N LEU A 11 -10.80 7.43 3.40
CA LEU A 11 -10.27 7.48 4.76
C LEU A 11 -9.10 8.47 4.76
N VAL A 12 -9.46 9.71 5.10
CA VAL A 12 -8.50 10.74 5.43
C VAL A 12 -7.80 10.26 6.69
N VAL A 13 -6.86 9.36 6.48
CA VAL A 13 -5.96 9.02 7.57
C VAL A 13 -5.18 10.29 7.83
N PRO A 14 -5.33 10.90 9.00
CA PRO A 14 -4.57 12.09 9.32
C PRO A 14 -3.09 11.80 9.12
N ALA A 15 -2.37 12.75 8.56
CA ALA A 15 -0.93 12.64 8.38
C ALA A 15 -0.29 12.13 9.68
N ILE A 16 0.23 10.93 9.65
CA ILE A 16 0.91 10.37 10.81
C ILE A 16 2.19 11.14 11.05
N SER A 17 2.24 11.66 12.21
CA SER A 17 3.38 12.31 12.79
C SER A 17 4.13 11.29 13.63
N LEU A 18 5.25 10.78 13.12
CA LEU A 18 6.11 9.89 13.87
C LEU A 18 7.10 10.70 14.71
N LYS A 19 7.01 10.57 16.03
CA LYS A 19 8.01 11.06 16.98
C LYS A 19 8.90 9.90 17.39
N GLY A 20 10.17 9.99 17.04
CA GLY A 20 11.14 9.00 17.45
C GLY A 20 11.05 7.68 16.69
N GLN A 21 11.79 6.72 17.15
CA GLN A 21 11.67 5.35 16.65
C GLN A 21 10.33 4.78 17.05
N LEU A 22 9.66 4.10 16.10
CA LEU A 22 8.48 3.32 16.43
C LEU A 22 8.85 2.34 17.56
N PRO A 23 8.04 2.27 18.63
CA PRO A 23 8.37 1.42 19.79
C PRO A 23 8.29 -0.08 19.45
N PHE A 24 7.89 -0.42 18.25
CA PHE A 24 7.69 -1.81 17.81
C PHE A 24 8.48 -2.08 16.53
N HIS A 25 9.10 -3.26 16.49
CA HIS A 25 9.65 -3.80 15.26
C HIS A 25 8.53 -4.41 14.43
N TRP A 26 8.61 -4.22 13.12
CA TRP A 26 7.72 -4.88 12.17
C TRP A 26 8.53 -5.88 11.33
N ARG A 27 7.89 -6.96 10.94
CA ARG A 27 8.48 -7.99 10.06
C ARG A 27 7.84 -8.00 8.68
N THR A 28 6.59 -7.53 8.60
CA THR A 28 5.80 -7.53 7.37
C THR A 28 5.14 -6.17 7.14
N ALA A 29 4.78 -5.90 5.88
CA ALA A 29 4.06 -4.68 5.53
C ALA A 29 2.74 -4.52 6.30
N LYS A 30 2.05 -5.63 6.54
CA LYS A 30 0.80 -5.62 7.32
C LYS A 30 1.04 -5.24 8.78
N GLU A 31 2.07 -5.80 9.40
CA GLU A 31 2.46 -5.41 10.77
C GLU A 31 2.81 -3.92 10.84
N LEU A 32 3.61 -3.44 9.87
CA LEU A 32 3.95 -2.03 9.78
C LEU A 32 2.72 -1.14 9.66
N TRP A 33 1.77 -1.51 8.79
CA TRP A 33 0.51 -0.77 8.65
C TRP A 33 -0.24 -0.69 9.97
N MET A 34 -0.35 -1.81 10.69
CA MET A 34 -1.03 -1.84 11.98
C MET A 34 -0.33 -0.98 13.04
N VAL A 35 1.00 -1.03 13.09
CA VAL A 35 1.80 -0.20 14.00
C VAL A 35 1.59 1.28 13.71
N LEU A 36 1.58 1.67 12.44
CA LEU A 36 1.35 3.05 12.04
C LEU A 36 -0.06 3.54 12.39
N LEU A 37 -1.07 2.69 12.24
CA LEU A 37 -2.43 3.04 12.67
C LEU A 37 -2.52 3.26 14.18
N MET A 38 -1.82 2.45 14.96
CA MET A 38 -1.77 2.61 16.42
C MET A 38 -1.05 3.90 16.81
N ALA A 39 -0.02 4.30 16.06
CA ALA A 39 0.75 5.52 16.29
C ALA A 39 0.06 6.79 15.77
N ALA A 40 -1.04 6.66 15.04
CA ALA A 40 -1.74 7.79 14.40
C ALA A 40 -2.25 8.87 15.36
N GLY A 41 -2.37 8.56 16.65
CA GLY A 41 -2.76 9.51 17.69
C GLY A 41 -1.59 10.33 18.27
N ASP A 42 -0.36 10.03 17.93
CA ASP A 42 0.81 10.74 18.45
C ASP A 42 1.30 11.78 17.45
N HIS A 43 1.11 13.05 17.79
CA HIS A 43 1.34 14.18 16.90
C HIS A 43 2.77 14.71 16.85
N LYS A 44 3.74 13.99 17.39
CA LYS A 44 5.13 14.46 17.43
C LYS A 44 6.10 13.53 16.69
N LYS A 45 6.83 14.10 15.72
CA LYS A 45 7.55 13.37 14.66
C LYS A 45 9.07 13.35 14.79
N SER A 46 9.64 12.21 14.43
CA SER A 46 11.04 12.11 14.04
C SER A 46 11.16 11.82 12.53
N GLN A 47 11.96 12.62 11.84
CA GLN A 47 12.27 12.45 10.41
C GLN A 47 13.03 11.12 10.15
N MET A 48 13.80 10.64 11.10
CA MET A 48 14.61 9.43 10.97
C MET A 48 13.76 8.17 10.82
N GLY A 49 12.77 8.00 11.67
CA GLY A 49 11.87 6.84 11.58
C GLY A 49 11.09 6.80 10.27
N ARG A 50 10.70 7.97 9.75
CA ARG A 50 9.99 8.08 8.48
C ARG A 50 10.85 7.60 7.30
N ASN A 51 12.10 8.02 7.22
CA ASN A 51 12.98 7.66 6.11
C ASN A 51 13.28 6.16 6.09
N ASP A 52 13.49 5.55 7.24
CA ASP A 52 13.71 4.11 7.36
C ASP A 52 12.48 3.32 6.91
N ILE A 53 11.30 3.75 7.30
CA ILE A 53 10.03 3.15 6.88
C ILE A 53 9.86 3.27 5.37
N LEU A 54 10.07 4.45 4.79
CA LEU A 54 9.96 4.66 3.35
C LEU A 54 10.92 3.78 2.56
N SER A 55 12.17 3.73 3.00
CA SER A 55 13.20 2.89 2.37
C SER A 55 12.79 1.41 2.39
N TRP A 56 12.33 0.93 3.54
CA TRP A 56 11.91 -0.46 3.69
C TRP A 56 10.68 -0.81 2.85
N VAL A 57 9.64 0.03 2.86
CA VAL A 57 8.42 -0.21 2.08
C VAL A 57 8.71 -0.16 0.57
N ARG A 58 9.52 0.80 0.14
CA ARG A 58 9.95 0.87 -1.27
C ARG A 58 10.76 -0.35 -1.70
N ALA A 59 11.56 -0.92 -0.81
CA ALA A 59 12.27 -2.15 -1.06
C ALA A 59 11.35 -3.38 -1.20
N CYS A 60 10.10 -3.30 -0.74
CA CYS A 60 9.09 -4.34 -0.98
C CYS A 60 8.57 -4.35 -2.42
N GLN A 61 8.80 -3.27 -3.19
CA GLN A 61 8.39 -3.23 -4.59
C GLN A 61 9.31 -4.09 -5.45
N ASN A 62 8.70 -4.99 -6.20
CA ASN A 62 9.40 -5.93 -7.08
C ASN A 62 9.53 -5.38 -8.51
N PRO A 63 10.40 -5.99 -9.35
CA PRO A 63 10.54 -5.61 -10.76
C PRO A 63 9.25 -5.72 -11.59
N ASP A 64 8.30 -6.57 -11.19
CA ASP A 64 6.99 -6.68 -11.83
C ASP A 64 6.04 -5.50 -11.50
N GLY A 65 6.48 -4.58 -10.66
CA GLY A 65 5.72 -3.43 -10.18
C GLY A 65 4.86 -3.70 -8.96
N GLY A 66 4.60 -4.95 -8.63
CA GLY A 66 3.87 -5.34 -7.43
C GLY A 66 4.71 -5.27 -6.16
N PHE A 67 4.14 -5.65 -5.05
CA PHE A 67 4.78 -5.63 -3.74
C PHE A 67 4.69 -6.97 -3.05
N GLY A 68 5.78 -7.37 -2.42
CA GLY A 68 5.79 -8.47 -1.46
C GLY A 68 5.40 -8.02 -0.05
N PHE A 69 5.14 -8.97 0.84
CA PHE A 69 4.84 -8.68 2.24
C PHE A 69 6.09 -8.26 3.04
N LEU A 70 7.26 -8.55 2.51
CA LEU A 70 8.58 -8.04 2.91
C LEU A 70 9.48 -8.00 1.67
N PRO A 71 10.63 -7.29 1.72
CA PRO A 71 11.53 -7.20 0.57
C PRO A 71 11.92 -8.58 0.03
N GLY A 72 11.84 -8.75 -1.30
CA GLY A 72 12.23 -9.98 -1.99
C GLY A 72 11.19 -11.09 -2.01
N THR A 73 9.98 -10.87 -1.53
CA THR A 73 8.89 -11.85 -1.60
C THR A 73 7.96 -11.59 -2.77
N THR A 74 7.19 -12.62 -3.14
CA THR A 74 6.26 -12.58 -4.29
C THR A 74 5.24 -11.46 -4.18
N SER A 75 4.97 -10.81 -5.30
CA SER A 75 3.95 -9.77 -5.40
C SER A 75 2.54 -10.36 -5.36
N TYR A 76 1.71 -9.80 -4.48
CA TYR A 76 0.28 -10.09 -4.40
C TYR A 76 -0.50 -8.80 -4.16
N MET A 77 -1.76 -8.78 -4.60
CA MET A 77 -2.61 -7.58 -4.57
C MET A 77 -2.79 -7.00 -3.16
N GLU A 78 -2.94 -7.86 -2.16
CA GLU A 78 -3.07 -7.45 -0.76
C GLU A 78 -1.81 -6.72 -0.25
N ASN A 79 -0.63 -7.13 -0.71
CA ASN A 79 0.62 -6.49 -0.34
C ASN A 79 0.80 -5.15 -1.07
N VAL A 80 0.39 -5.07 -2.34
CA VAL A 80 0.35 -3.81 -3.09
C VAL A 80 -0.48 -2.78 -2.32
N HIS A 81 -1.69 -3.15 -1.94
CA HIS A 81 -2.60 -2.25 -1.23
C HIS A 81 -2.02 -1.82 0.13
N THR A 82 -1.49 -2.76 0.89
CA THR A 82 -0.89 -2.47 2.20
C THR A 82 0.30 -1.51 2.08
N CYS A 83 1.22 -1.78 1.16
CA CYS A 83 2.40 -0.91 0.97
C CYS A 83 2.01 0.47 0.45
N LEU A 84 1.07 0.56 -0.49
CA LEU A 84 0.57 1.85 -0.98
C LEU A 84 -0.13 2.66 0.12
N ARG A 85 -0.88 2.00 1.01
CA ARG A 85 -1.48 2.66 2.18
C ARG A 85 -0.42 3.24 3.11
N VAL A 86 0.62 2.48 3.41
CA VAL A 86 1.74 2.97 4.24
C VAL A 86 2.38 4.19 3.59
N LEU A 87 2.68 4.12 2.30
CA LEU A 87 3.29 5.23 1.56
C LEU A 87 2.38 6.47 1.56
N ALA A 88 1.09 6.29 1.27
CA ALA A 88 0.12 7.38 1.27
C ALA A 88 0.00 8.05 2.65
N LEU A 89 0.01 7.25 3.70
CA LEU A 89 -0.01 7.71 5.09
C LEU A 89 1.18 8.62 5.41
N LEU A 90 2.32 8.33 4.82
CA LEU A 90 3.55 9.11 4.96
C LEU A 90 3.68 10.19 3.88
N LYS A 91 2.64 10.44 3.08
CA LYS A 91 2.62 11.39 1.96
C LYS A 91 3.75 11.14 0.98
N ALA A 92 3.94 9.89 0.62
CA ALA A 92 4.96 9.44 -0.32
C ALA A 92 4.36 8.49 -1.34
N GLY A 93 5.11 8.18 -2.38
CA GLY A 93 4.72 7.24 -3.43
C GLY A 93 5.70 6.09 -3.56
N PRO A 94 5.32 5.06 -4.32
CA PRO A 94 6.21 3.95 -4.66
C PRO A 94 7.39 4.41 -5.51
N SER A 95 8.42 3.57 -5.60
CA SER A 95 9.58 3.85 -6.47
C SER A 95 9.20 3.83 -7.95
N ASP A 96 8.29 2.95 -8.33
CA ASP A 96 7.76 2.85 -9.69
C ASP A 96 6.22 2.87 -9.67
N PRO A 97 5.60 4.07 -9.70
CA PRO A 97 4.14 4.19 -9.72
C PRO A 97 3.50 3.55 -10.94
N SER A 98 4.10 3.73 -12.11
CA SER A 98 3.61 3.12 -13.36
C SER A 98 3.68 1.61 -13.33
N GLY A 99 4.73 1.05 -12.75
CA GLY A 99 4.86 -0.39 -12.54
C GLY A 99 3.79 -0.93 -11.61
N ALA A 100 3.50 -0.23 -10.53
CA ALA A 100 2.42 -0.61 -9.61
C ALA A 100 1.06 -0.64 -10.33
N GLU A 101 0.75 0.37 -11.11
CA GLU A 101 -0.47 0.41 -11.91
C GLU A 101 -0.54 -0.75 -12.91
N ARG A 102 0.53 -1.00 -13.65
CA ARG A 102 0.60 -2.13 -14.60
C ARG A 102 0.38 -3.47 -13.90
N PHE A 103 0.98 -3.68 -12.73
CA PHE A 103 0.78 -4.91 -11.96
C PHE A 103 -0.71 -5.09 -11.60
N ILE A 104 -1.35 -4.04 -11.07
CA ILE A 104 -2.75 -4.10 -10.69
C ILE A 104 -3.64 -4.40 -11.90
N LEU A 105 -3.47 -3.66 -12.98
CA LEU A 105 -4.28 -3.84 -14.19
C LEU A 105 -4.05 -5.20 -14.86
N SER A 106 -2.85 -5.77 -14.76
CA SER A 106 -2.56 -7.12 -15.26
C SER A 106 -3.37 -8.21 -14.56
N ALA A 107 -3.86 -7.94 -13.37
CA ALA A 107 -4.65 -8.89 -12.57
C ALA A 107 -6.16 -8.83 -12.87
N TRP A 108 -6.60 -7.91 -13.73
CA TRP A 108 -7.98 -7.87 -14.22
C TRP A 108 -8.33 -9.15 -14.96
N THR A 109 -9.50 -9.72 -14.71
CA THR A 109 -9.92 -10.98 -15.31
C THR A 109 -11.06 -10.78 -16.33
N ARG A 110 -11.17 -11.70 -17.28
CA ARG A 110 -12.24 -11.66 -18.31
C ARG A 110 -13.64 -11.82 -17.73
N SER A 111 -13.75 -12.52 -16.63
CA SER A 111 -15.03 -12.72 -15.92
C SER A 111 -15.44 -11.51 -15.08
N GLY A 112 -14.61 -10.49 -15.03
CA GLY A 112 -14.78 -9.32 -14.18
C GLY A 112 -14.10 -9.51 -12.82
N GLY A 113 -13.71 -8.38 -12.22
CA GLY A 113 -12.97 -8.39 -10.97
C GLY A 113 -11.47 -8.64 -11.14
N PHE A 114 -10.75 -8.57 -10.02
CA PHE A 114 -9.30 -8.73 -9.98
C PHE A 114 -8.90 -10.02 -9.26
N ALA A 115 -7.82 -10.62 -9.73
CA ALA A 115 -7.11 -11.70 -9.04
C ALA A 115 -6.04 -11.13 -8.11
N ARG A 116 -5.41 -11.97 -7.31
CA ARG A 116 -4.28 -11.59 -6.47
C ARG A 116 -3.05 -11.18 -7.29
N LYS A 117 -2.91 -11.75 -8.47
CA LYS A 117 -1.90 -11.43 -9.48
C LYS A 117 -2.39 -11.91 -10.86
N SER A 118 -1.67 -11.51 -11.92
CA SER A 118 -1.98 -11.95 -13.28
C SER A 118 -2.10 -13.48 -13.38
N GLY A 119 -3.11 -13.94 -14.11
CA GLY A 119 -3.39 -15.36 -14.34
C GLY A 119 -4.15 -16.07 -13.23
N GLY A 120 -4.46 -15.39 -12.13
CA GLY A 120 -5.26 -15.96 -11.04
C GLY A 120 -6.77 -15.84 -11.29
N ALA A 121 -7.55 -16.49 -10.43
CA ALA A 121 -9.01 -16.35 -10.41
C ALA A 121 -9.41 -15.06 -9.67
N PRO A 122 -10.50 -14.40 -10.09
CA PRO A 122 -11.00 -13.22 -9.41
C PRO A 122 -11.70 -13.60 -8.11
N PHE A 123 -11.62 -12.75 -7.11
CA PHE A 123 -12.43 -12.85 -5.90
C PHE A 123 -12.55 -11.48 -5.23
N LEU A 124 -13.52 -11.36 -4.34
CA LEU A 124 -13.92 -10.09 -3.77
C LEU A 124 -12.79 -9.37 -3.04
N ASP A 125 -12.02 -10.08 -2.24
CA ASP A 125 -10.92 -9.52 -1.46
C ASP A 125 -9.83 -8.91 -2.37
N ALA A 126 -9.40 -9.63 -3.40
CA ALA A 126 -8.42 -9.13 -4.36
C ALA A 126 -8.96 -7.91 -5.13
N THR A 127 -10.24 -7.94 -5.48
CA THR A 127 -10.90 -6.82 -6.17
C THR A 127 -10.93 -5.58 -5.27
N TRP A 128 -11.28 -5.74 -4.00
CA TRP A 128 -11.25 -4.66 -3.02
C TRP A 128 -9.85 -4.04 -2.88
N HIS A 129 -8.83 -4.88 -2.76
CA HIS A 129 -7.44 -4.42 -2.69
C HIS A 129 -7.00 -3.70 -3.97
N ALA A 130 -7.38 -4.21 -5.14
CA ALA A 130 -7.03 -3.58 -6.42
C ALA A 130 -7.66 -2.20 -6.56
N VAL A 131 -8.95 -2.07 -6.28
CA VAL A 131 -9.69 -0.80 -6.35
C VAL A 131 -9.10 0.22 -5.37
N GLY A 132 -8.83 -0.19 -4.14
CA GLY A 132 -8.19 0.66 -3.14
C GLY A 132 -6.79 1.13 -3.57
N SER A 133 -6.01 0.25 -4.16
CA SER A 133 -4.67 0.54 -4.67
C SER A 133 -4.70 1.56 -5.82
N LEU A 134 -5.59 1.37 -6.78
CA LEU A 134 -5.77 2.31 -7.91
C LEU A 134 -6.21 3.69 -7.41
N SER A 135 -7.09 3.74 -6.41
CA SER A 135 -7.51 4.99 -5.79
C SER A 135 -6.34 5.76 -5.18
N ILE A 136 -5.46 5.06 -4.47
CA ILE A 136 -4.27 5.66 -3.87
C ILE A 136 -3.33 6.21 -4.94
N LEU A 137 -3.05 5.43 -5.99
CA LEU A 137 -2.17 5.85 -7.09
C LEU A 137 -2.73 7.06 -7.83
N GLU A 138 -4.04 7.10 -8.08
CA GLU A 138 -4.72 8.22 -8.73
C GLU A 138 -4.60 9.51 -7.90
N ASN A 139 -4.80 9.42 -6.59
CA ASN A 139 -4.77 10.58 -5.69
C ASN A 139 -3.35 11.08 -5.38
N GLY A 140 -2.34 10.24 -5.60
CA GLY A 140 -0.93 10.58 -5.36
C GLY A 140 -0.25 11.29 -6.52
N GLN A 141 -0.94 11.46 -7.65
CA GLN A 141 -0.41 12.08 -8.86
C GLN A 141 -0.76 13.57 -9.00
#